data_d3ffa92e5615163b02c2cbbae0e2c4da
#
_entry.id   d3ffa92e5615163b02c2cbbae0e2c4da
#
_cell.length_a   1.000
_cell.length_b   1.000
_cell.length_c   1.000
_cell.angle_alpha   90.00
_cell.angle_beta   90.00
_cell.angle_gamma   90.00
#
_symmetry.space_group_name_H-M   'P 1'
#
loop_
_entity.id
_entity.type
_entity.pdbx_description
1 polymer ?
#
loop_
_entity_poly.entity_id
_entity_poly.type
_entity_poly.pdbx_seq_one_letter_code
_entity_poly.pdbx_strand_id
1 'polypeptide(L)'
;MNTVDFAWLSKWILRNIPDLILFLGVVTIQAVGVWWILRGPAANASRRVRTTIVSLAIASFAVLSFGFLLHFMRVSRHLPLWLNAWGRGSIIAWALISVLLVLAFGAAEALPKARPEHSPARRNFLRAAHIALFAAPAAAVGYGVFIERLDLRLREQSIAIPGLHPDLNGLRIVQLTDIHLGAFLAERQVERAVAIANETRAHIALVTGDLISFQGDPLDACLNRLARLTAEAGIFGCLGNHEIYAGTEDYTTEAGARLGMRFLRDAAAPLRFGDATLNLAGVDYQHLRAPYLVGTGKLVRPGALNVLLSHNPDVFPVAARQGWQCTIAGHTHGGQVRVEILHQNLSVARFFTHYVDGLYREGPASIFVSRGIGTIGVPARLGAPPEVALLRLCRT
;
A
#
# COMPACT_ATOMS: atom_id res chain seq x y z
N MET A 1 8.98 28.13 -36.65
CA MET A 1 9.14 26.67 -36.44
C MET A 1 9.85 26.51 -35.10
N ASN A 2 9.10 26.14 -34.03
CA ASN A 2 9.67 25.98 -32.70
C ASN A 2 10.57 24.74 -32.70
N THR A 3 11.85 24.95 -32.41
CA THR A 3 12.81 23.86 -32.16
C THR A 3 12.29 23.08 -30.95
N VAL A 4 11.89 21.83 -31.19
CA VAL A 4 11.54 20.90 -30.11
C VAL A 4 12.77 20.80 -29.20
N ASP A 5 12.62 21.16 -27.95
CA ASP A 5 13.71 21.08 -26.97
C ASP A 5 14.02 19.59 -26.70
N PHE A 6 14.99 19.06 -27.43
CA PHE A 6 15.42 17.66 -27.34
C PHE A 6 15.91 17.30 -25.92
N ALA A 7 16.42 18.28 -25.18
CA ALA A 7 16.85 18.06 -23.80
C ALA A 7 15.67 17.83 -22.85
N TRP A 8 14.55 18.50 -23.09
CA TRP A 8 13.30 18.25 -22.36
C TRP A 8 12.74 16.86 -22.70
N LEU A 9 12.72 16.50 -23.97
CA LEU A 9 12.20 15.22 -24.45
C LEU A 9 13.02 14.04 -23.89
N SER A 10 14.35 14.14 -23.87
CA SER A 10 15.22 13.09 -23.31
C SER A 10 15.02 12.92 -21.81
N LYS A 11 14.95 14.00 -21.03
CA LYS A 11 14.65 13.93 -19.58
C LYS A 11 13.25 13.35 -19.32
N TRP A 12 12.28 13.71 -20.15
CA TRP A 12 10.93 13.20 -20.04
C TRP A 12 10.88 11.69 -20.32
N ILE A 13 11.52 11.21 -21.40
CA ILE A 13 11.61 9.79 -21.74
C ILE A 13 12.29 9.02 -20.60
N LEU A 14 13.46 9.45 -20.12
CA LEU A 14 14.21 8.77 -19.06
C LEU A 14 13.40 8.63 -17.78
N ARG A 15 12.62 9.65 -17.41
CA ARG A 15 11.75 9.62 -16.23
C ARG A 15 10.60 8.62 -16.35
N ASN A 16 10.14 8.38 -17.58
CA ASN A 16 8.94 7.56 -17.82
C ASN A 16 9.28 6.17 -18.42
N ILE A 17 10.56 5.81 -18.53
CA ILE A 17 10.98 4.48 -18.99
C ILE A 17 10.31 3.33 -18.24
N PRO A 18 10.23 3.32 -16.89
CA PRO A 18 9.60 2.20 -16.18
C PRO A 18 8.15 2.01 -16.58
N ASP A 19 7.39 3.09 -16.68
CA ASP A 19 5.97 3.04 -17.06
C ASP A 19 5.79 2.59 -18.51
N LEU A 20 6.68 3.03 -19.40
CA LEU A 20 6.70 2.61 -20.80
C LEU A 20 7.02 1.11 -20.93
N ILE A 21 7.99 0.61 -20.18
CA ILE A 21 8.34 -0.82 -20.14
C ILE A 21 7.15 -1.64 -19.64
N LEU A 22 6.49 -1.19 -18.56
CA LEU A 22 5.31 -1.85 -18.03
C LEU A 22 4.18 -1.90 -19.07
N PHE A 23 3.87 -0.77 -19.70
CA PHE A 23 2.86 -0.68 -20.76
C PHE A 23 3.16 -1.63 -21.93
N LEU A 24 4.38 -1.57 -22.47
CA LEU A 24 4.81 -2.43 -23.58
C LEU A 24 4.78 -3.91 -23.17
N GLY A 25 5.17 -4.22 -21.93
CA GLY A 25 5.09 -5.58 -21.38
C GLY A 25 3.67 -6.11 -21.37
N VAL A 26 2.71 -5.34 -20.83
CA VAL A 26 1.28 -5.72 -20.78
C VAL A 26 0.72 -5.91 -22.20
N VAL A 27 0.99 -4.97 -23.10
CA VAL A 27 0.53 -5.04 -24.50
C VAL A 27 1.11 -6.27 -25.20
N THR A 28 2.40 -6.55 -25.00
CA THR A 28 3.06 -7.73 -25.58
C THR A 28 2.43 -9.03 -25.07
N ILE A 29 2.21 -9.14 -23.75
CA ILE A 29 1.56 -10.32 -23.16
C ILE A 29 0.16 -10.51 -23.75
N GLN A 30 -0.63 -9.45 -23.90
CA GLN A 30 -1.96 -9.54 -24.52
C GLN A 30 -1.89 -9.95 -25.98
N ALA A 31 -0.98 -9.34 -26.76
CA ALA A 31 -0.82 -9.66 -28.19
C ALA A 31 -0.40 -11.12 -28.39
N VAL A 32 0.57 -11.62 -27.60
CA VAL A 32 1.02 -13.02 -27.62
C VAL A 32 -0.11 -13.95 -27.20
N GLY A 33 -0.87 -13.59 -26.16
CA GLY A 33 -2.03 -14.37 -25.71
C GLY A 33 -3.11 -14.49 -26.79
N VAL A 34 -3.46 -13.38 -27.43
CA VAL A 34 -4.45 -13.38 -28.54
C VAL A 34 -3.96 -14.21 -29.72
N TRP A 35 -2.69 -14.01 -30.12
CA TRP A 35 -2.06 -14.79 -31.20
C TRP A 35 -2.10 -16.30 -30.89
N TRP A 36 -1.78 -16.70 -29.66
CA TRP A 36 -1.81 -18.09 -29.22
C TRP A 36 -3.23 -18.66 -29.24
N ILE A 37 -4.23 -17.92 -28.72
CA ILE A 37 -5.64 -18.32 -28.74
C ILE A 37 -6.12 -18.54 -30.17
N LEU A 38 -5.79 -17.63 -31.10
CA LEU A 38 -6.22 -17.72 -32.49
C LEU A 38 -5.55 -18.85 -33.30
N ARG A 39 -4.32 -19.22 -32.95
CA ARG A 39 -3.58 -20.32 -33.60
C ARG A 39 -3.80 -21.70 -32.97
N GLY A 40 -4.18 -21.72 -31.70
CA GLY A 40 -4.46 -22.95 -30.93
C GLY A 40 -5.97 -23.20 -30.77
N PRO A 41 -6.55 -22.89 -29.62
CA PRO A 41 -7.93 -23.27 -29.28
C PRO A 41 -9.00 -22.71 -30.21
N ALA A 42 -8.79 -21.51 -30.75
CA ALA A 42 -9.72 -20.87 -31.67
C ALA A 42 -9.33 -21.02 -33.15
N ALA A 43 -8.36 -21.91 -33.48
CA ALA A 43 -7.91 -22.09 -34.86
C ALA A 43 -9.07 -22.53 -35.77
N ASN A 44 -9.93 -23.47 -35.27
CA ASN A 44 -11.10 -23.99 -35.98
C ASN A 44 -12.40 -23.32 -35.55
N ALA A 45 -12.36 -22.22 -34.80
CA ALA A 45 -13.54 -21.48 -34.37
C ALA A 45 -14.18 -20.75 -35.56
N SER A 46 -15.50 -20.54 -35.47
CA SER A 46 -16.24 -19.79 -36.48
C SER A 46 -15.68 -18.39 -36.68
N ARG A 47 -15.87 -17.82 -37.86
CA ARG A 47 -15.43 -16.43 -38.17
C ARG A 47 -15.94 -15.43 -37.12
N ARG A 48 -17.18 -15.60 -36.65
CA ARG A 48 -17.79 -14.73 -35.62
C ARG A 48 -16.99 -14.78 -34.32
N VAL A 49 -16.66 -15.96 -33.81
CA VAL A 49 -15.87 -16.11 -32.58
C VAL A 49 -14.48 -15.48 -32.73
N ARG A 50 -13.80 -15.75 -33.81
CA ARG A 50 -12.46 -15.15 -34.10
C ARG A 50 -12.52 -13.62 -34.18
N THR A 51 -13.54 -13.08 -34.86
CA THR A 51 -13.75 -11.63 -34.95
C THR A 51 -14.02 -11.04 -33.56
N THR A 52 -14.85 -11.69 -32.73
CA THR A 52 -15.12 -11.24 -31.35
C THR A 52 -13.84 -11.18 -30.51
N ILE A 53 -12.99 -12.22 -30.57
CA ILE A 53 -11.70 -12.23 -29.86
C ILE A 53 -10.82 -11.06 -30.29
N VAL A 54 -10.68 -10.83 -31.59
CA VAL A 54 -9.88 -9.72 -32.13
C VAL A 54 -10.46 -8.36 -31.73
N SER A 55 -11.80 -8.20 -31.80
CA SER A 55 -12.46 -6.95 -31.41
C SER A 55 -12.26 -6.63 -29.92
N LEU A 56 -12.38 -7.63 -29.05
CA LEU A 56 -12.11 -7.47 -27.62
C LEU A 56 -10.65 -7.14 -27.34
N ALA A 57 -9.72 -7.73 -28.08
CA ALA A 57 -8.30 -7.43 -27.97
C ALA A 57 -8.00 -5.98 -28.40
N ILE A 58 -8.58 -5.54 -29.50
CA ILE A 58 -8.44 -4.15 -29.99
C ILE A 58 -9.03 -3.16 -28.97
N ALA A 59 -10.22 -3.46 -28.43
CA ALA A 59 -10.85 -2.63 -27.40
C ALA A 59 -9.98 -2.55 -26.13
N SER A 60 -9.44 -3.68 -25.66
CA SER A 60 -8.50 -3.75 -24.54
C SER A 60 -7.25 -2.90 -24.79
N PHE A 61 -6.64 -3.06 -25.97
CA PHE A 61 -5.47 -2.26 -26.38
C PHE A 61 -5.80 -0.77 -26.43
N ALA A 62 -6.94 -0.38 -26.97
CA ALA A 62 -7.38 1.02 -27.03
C ALA A 62 -7.55 1.62 -25.63
N VAL A 63 -8.17 0.88 -24.70
CA VAL A 63 -8.36 1.32 -23.29
C VAL A 63 -7.00 1.52 -22.60
N LEU A 64 -6.07 0.57 -22.74
CA LEU A 64 -4.75 0.67 -22.15
C LEU A 64 -3.94 1.83 -22.75
N SER A 65 -3.97 1.96 -24.07
CA SER A 65 -3.25 3.04 -24.78
C SER A 65 -3.82 4.41 -24.42
N PHE A 66 -5.14 4.54 -24.34
CA PHE A 66 -5.79 5.78 -23.95
C PHE A 66 -5.41 6.16 -22.52
N GLY A 67 -5.45 5.21 -21.58
CA GLY A 67 -5.05 5.46 -20.19
C GLY A 67 -3.58 5.82 -20.05
N PHE A 68 -2.72 5.15 -20.81
CA PHE A 68 -1.31 5.48 -20.88
C PHE A 68 -1.08 6.90 -21.41
N LEU A 69 -1.74 7.27 -22.50
CA LEU A 69 -1.68 8.63 -23.06
C LEU A 69 -2.17 9.69 -22.08
N LEU A 70 -3.29 9.46 -21.40
CA LEU A 70 -3.79 10.37 -20.36
C LEU A 70 -2.77 10.58 -19.23
N HIS A 71 -2.09 9.52 -18.84
CA HIS A 71 -1.03 9.59 -17.83
C HIS A 71 0.16 10.43 -18.32
N PHE A 72 0.65 10.18 -19.54
CA PHE A 72 1.83 10.83 -20.10
C PHE A 72 1.58 12.27 -20.53
N MET A 73 0.48 12.57 -21.17
CA MET A 73 0.19 13.91 -21.69
C MET A 73 -0.21 14.91 -20.61
N ARG A 74 -0.23 14.50 -19.32
CA ARG A 74 -0.66 15.34 -18.18
C ARG A 74 -2.08 15.94 -18.34
N VAL A 75 -2.87 15.43 -19.27
CA VAL A 75 -4.30 15.81 -19.43
C VAL A 75 -5.07 15.53 -18.15
N SER A 76 -4.62 14.57 -17.39
CA SER A 76 -5.13 14.22 -16.07
C SER A 76 -5.17 15.40 -15.08
N ARG A 77 -4.33 16.43 -15.25
CA ARG A 77 -4.31 17.63 -14.38
C ARG A 77 -5.56 18.50 -14.48
N HIS A 78 -6.29 18.38 -15.59
CA HIS A 78 -7.52 19.13 -15.85
C HIS A 78 -8.79 18.35 -15.51
N LEU A 79 -8.65 17.07 -15.12
CA LEU A 79 -9.78 16.25 -14.70
C LEU A 79 -10.00 16.38 -13.19
N PRO A 80 -11.26 16.26 -12.71
CA PRO A 80 -11.53 16.13 -11.29
C PRO A 80 -10.70 15.00 -10.68
N LEU A 81 -10.14 15.21 -9.49
CA LEU A 81 -9.21 14.27 -8.82
C LEU A 81 -9.78 12.86 -8.75
N TRP A 82 -11.07 12.73 -8.38
CA TRP A 82 -11.72 11.42 -8.30
C TRP A 82 -11.80 10.71 -9.65
N LEU A 83 -12.10 11.42 -10.74
CA LEU A 83 -12.19 10.84 -12.08
C LEU A 83 -10.82 10.38 -12.58
N ASN A 84 -9.78 11.19 -12.32
CA ASN A 84 -8.40 10.83 -12.63
C ASN A 84 -7.96 9.58 -11.85
N ALA A 85 -8.17 9.56 -10.54
CA ALA A 85 -7.77 8.46 -9.67
C ALA A 85 -8.49 7.15 -10.04
N TRP A 86 -9.82 7.16 -10.15
CA TRP A 86 -10.60 5.98 -10.53
C TRP A 86 -10.33 5.53 -11.96
N GLY A 87 -10.15 6.47 -12.89
CA GLY A 87 -9.77 6.16 -14.27
C GLY A 87 -8.44 5.41 -14.34
N ARG A 88 -7.40 5.95 -13.70
CA ARG A 88 -6.07 5.31 -13.64
C ARG A 88 -6.10 3.96 -12.91
N GLY A 89 -6.76 3.92 -11.75
CA GLY A 89 -6.90 2.67 -10.99
C GLY A 89 -7.61 1.58 -11.77
N SER A 90 -8.67 1.93 -12.51
CA SER A 90 -9.40 0.98 -13.36
C SER A 90 -8.55 0.45 -14.51
N ILE A 91 -7.71 1.29 -15.12
CA ILE A 91 -6.80 0.87 -16.21
C ILE A 91 -5.74 -0.09 -15.69
N ILE A 92 -5.14 0.21 -14.52
CA ILE A 92 -4.16 -0.68 -13.89
C ILE A 92 -4.83 -2.02 -13.51
N ALA A 93 -6.03 -1.97 -12.93
CA ALA A 93 -6.79 -3.17 -12.61
C ALA A 93 -7.11 -4.00 -13.86
N TRP A 94 -7.49 -3.36 -14.96
CA TRP A 94 -7.72 -4.03 -16.24
C TRP A 94 -6.45 -4.65 -16.81
N ALA A 95 -5.30 -3.95 -16.74
CA ALA A 95 -4.02 -4.49 -17.16
C ALA A 95 -3.67 -5.77 -16.37
N LEU A 96 -3.84 -5.74 -15.05
CA LEU A 96 -3.60 -6.89 -14.18
C LEU A 96 -4.55 -8.06 -14.52
N ILE A 97 -5.84 -7.81 -14.66
CA ILE A 97 -6.82 -8.83 -15.06
C ILE A 97 -6.42 -9.45 -16.41
N SER A 98 -6.02 -8.64 -17.38
CA SER A 98 -5.64 -9.11 -18.71
C SER A 98 -4.44 -10.05 -18.67
N VAL A 99 -3.39 -9.71 -17.88
CA VAL A 99 -2.22 -10.56 -17.68
C VAL A 99 -2.62 -11.87 -17.01
N LEU A 100 -3.41 -11.80 -15.94
CA LEU A 100 -3.87 -13.00 -15.21
C LEU A 100 -4.75 -13.89 -16.10
N LEU A 101 -5.58 -13.33 -16.97
CA LEU A 101 -6.38 -14.10 -17.93
C LEU A 101 -5.50 -14.82 -18.97
N VAL A 102 -4.42 -14.19 -19.45
CA VAL A 102 -3.48 -14.86 -20.35
C VAL A 102 -2.76 -16.01 -19.65
N LEU A 103 -2.34 -15.81 -18.39
CA LEU A 103 -1.74 -16.88 -17.60
C LEU A 103 -2.73 -18.01 -17.29
N ALA A 104 -3.98 -17.67 -16.95
CA ALA A 104 -5.05 -18.63 -16.73
C ALA A 104 -5.34 -19.44 -18.00
N PHE A 105 -5.31 -18.78 -19.16
CA PHE A 105 -5.46 -19.46 -20.44
C PHE A 105 -4.32 -20.46 -20.69
N GLY A 106 -3.06 -20.06 -20.43
CA GLY A 106 -1.91 -20.96 -20.52
C GLY A 106 -2.04 -22.18 -19.60
N ALA A 107 -2.46 -21.94 -18.35
CA ALA A 107 -2.70 -23.00 -17.39
C ALA A 107 -3.85 -23.95 -17.85
N ALA A 108 -4.94 -23.39 -18.42
CA ALA A 108 -6.05 -24.16 -18.92
C ALA A 108 -5.66 -25.11 -20.08
N GLU A 109 -4.73 -24.67 -20.95
CA GLU A 109 -4.21 -25.53 -22.03
C GLU A 109 -3.37 -26.71 -21.49
N ALA A 110 -2.73 -26.55 -20.34
CA ALA A 110 -1.99 -27.62 -19.68
C ALA A 110 -2.89 -28.63 -18.94
N LEU A 111 -4.16 -28.25 -18.65
CA LEU A 111 -5.09 -29.13 -17.99
C LEU A 111 -5.67 -30.17 -18.96
N PRO A 112 -5.98 -31.40 -18.46
CA PRO A 112 -6.66 -32.42 -19.26
C PRO A 112 -8.00 -31.91 -19.82
N LYS A 113 -8.17 -31.98 -21.14
CA LYS A 113 -9.44 -31.60 -21.78
C LYS A 113 -10.52 -32.66 -21.54
N ALA A 114 -11.74 -32.20 -21.31
CA ALA A 114 -12.89 -33.12 -21.18
C ALA A 114 -13.12 -33.85 -22.50
N ARG A 115 -13.00 -35.17 -22.49
CA ARG A 115 -13.22 -36.04 -23.65
C ARG A 115 -14.60 -36.72 -23.53
N PRO A 116 -15.21 -37.15 -24.66
CA PRO A 116 -16.50 -37.87 -24.65
C PRO A 116 -16.48 -39.13 -23.79
N GLU A 117 -15.33 -39.82 -23.74
CA GLU A 117 -15.14 -41.06 -22.98
C GLU A 117 -15.13 -40.84 -21.44
N HIS A 118 -14.97 -39.60 -20.98
CA HIS A 118 -15.01 -39.32 -19.56
C HIS A 118 -16.40 -39.45 -18.98
N SER A 119 -16.50 -39.95 -17.74
CA SER A 119 -17.77 -39.97 -17.00
C SER A 119 -18.39 -38.56 -16.91
N PRO A 120 -19.73 -38.45 -16.83
CA PRO A 120 -20.40 -37.16 -16.71
C PRO A 120 -19.87 -36.30 -15.54
N ALA A 121 -19.55 -36.92 -14.40
CA ALA A 121 -18.99 -36.25 -13.23
C ALA A 121 -17.62 -35.63 -13.55
N ARG A 122 -16.71 -36.35 -14.19
CA ARG A 122 -15.40 -35.86 -14.60
C ARG A 122 -15.49 -34.72 -15.62
N ARG A 123 -16.41 -34.82 -16.60
CA ARG A 123 -16.66 -33.74 -17.56
C ARG A 123 -17.12 -32.44 -16.87
N ASN A 124 -18.10 -32.60 -15.95
CA ASN A 124 -18.64 -31.46 -15.20
C ASN A 124 -17.58 -30.82 -14.32
N PHE A 125 -16.75 -31.62 -13.63
CA PHE A 125 -15.61 -31.14 -12.84
C PHE A 125 -14.61 -30.33 -13.69
N LEU A 126 -14.17 -30.88 -14.82
CA LEU A 126 -13.25 -30.20 -15.72
C LEU A 126 -13.82 -28.89 -16.29
N ARG A 127 -15.11 -28.88 -16.64
CA ARG A 127 -15.81 -27.66 -17.07
C ARG A 127 -15.87 -26.62 -15.96
N ALA A 128 -16.23 -27.03 -14.76
CA ALA A 128 -16.27 -26.13 -13.60
C ALA A 128 -14.87 -25.56 -13.28
N ALA A 129 -13.81 -26.39 -13.34
CA ALA A 129 -12.43 -25.97 -13.15
C ALA A 129 -12.00 -24.90 -14.17
N HIS A 130 -12.34 -25.07 -15.45
CA HIS A 130 -12.06 -24.08 -16.48
C HIS A 130 -12.81 -22.77 -16.23
N ILE A 131 -14.11 -22.84 -15.91
CA ILE A 131 -14.91 -21.64 -15.60
C ILE A 131 -14.30 -20.90 -14.40
N ALA A 132 -13.97 -21.62 -13.32
CA ALA A 132 -13.38 -21.03 -12.12
C ALA A 132 -12.04 -20.36 -12.43
N LEU A 133 -11.18 -21.00 -13.24
CA LEU A 133 -9.88 -20.46 -13.62
C LEU A 133 -9.99 -19.11 -14.35
N PHE A 134 -10.98 -18.95 -15.23
CA PHE A 134 -11.18 -17.70 -15.97
C PHE A 134 -11.98 -16.65 -15.17
N ALA A 135 -12.84 -17.07 -14.26
CA ALA A 135 -13.61 -16.14 -13.42
C ALA A 135 -12.79 -15.60 -12.23
N ALA A 136 -11.83 -16.39 -11.72
CA ALA A 136 -11.08 -16.07 -10.51
C ALA A 136 -10.36 -14.71 -10.56
N PRO A 137 -9.67 -14.31 -11.63
CA PRO A 137 -9.02 -13.00 -11.68
C PRO A 137 -9.99 -11.82 -11.52
N ALA A 138 -11.10 -11.85 -12.24
CA ALA A 138 -12.12 -10.80 -12.15
C ALA A 138 -12.81 -10.80 -10.77
N ALA A 139 -13.11 -11.96 -10.22
CA ALA A 139 -13.69 -12.09 -8.89
C ALA A 139 -12.72 -11.59 -7.79
N ALA A 140 -11.44 -11.94 -7.89
CA ALA A 140 -10.42 -11.49 -6.94
C ALA A 140 -10.26 -9.96 -6.97
N VAL A 141 -10.18 -9.36 -8.16
CA VAL A 141 -10.10 -7.89 -8.28
C VAL A 141 -11.39 -7.25 -7.78
N GLY A 142 -12.56 -7.77 -8.14
CA GLY A 142 -13.85 -7.28 -7.64
C GLY A 142 -13.94 -7.34 -6.12
N TYR A 143 -13.56 -8.47 -5.52
CA TYR A 143 -13.49 -8.62 -4.06
C TYR A 143 -12.54 -7.60 -3.42
N GLY A 144 -11.35 -7.45 -3.98
CA GLY A 144 -10.35 -6.49 -3.48
C GLY A 144 -10.81 -5.04 -3.57
N VAL A 145 -11.52 -4.67 -4.65
CA VAL A 145 -12.02 -3.30 -4.87
C VAL A 145 -13.24 -2.99 -4.03
N PHE A 146 -14.20 -3.88 -3.92
CA PHE A 146 -15.51 -3.55 -3.34
C PHE A 146 -15.70 -4.06 -1.92
N ILE A 147 -14.91 -5.05 -1.47
CA ILE A 147 -15.06 -5.69 -0.17
C ILE A 147 -13.81 -5.48 0.68
N GLU A 148 -12.69 -6.10 0.35
CA GLU A 148 -11.56 -6.18 1.27
C GLU A 148 -10.92 -4.82 1.58
N ARG A 149 -10.84 -3.90 0.61
CA ARG A 149 -10.30 -2.55 0.88
C ARG A 149 -11.12 -1.73 1.88
N LEU A 150 -12.36 -2.13 2.15
CA LEU A 150 -13.27 -1.49 3.11
C LEU A 150 -13.40 -2.28 4.42
N ASP A 151 -12.79 -3.46 4.50
CA ASP A 151 -12.83 -4.35 5.66
C ASP A 151 -11.75 -3.94 6.69
N LEU A 152 -11.97 -2.77 7.29
CA LEU A 152 -11.07 -2.22 8.31
C LEU A 152 -11.14 -3.05 9.59
N ARG A 153 -9.97 -3.53 10.04
CA ARG A 153 -9.83 -4.42 11.19
C ARG A 153 -8.95 -3.80 12.28
N LEU A 154 -9.25 -4.12 13.54
CA LEU A 154 -8.30 -3.93 14.63
C LEU A 154 -7.31 -5.10 14.61
N ARG A 155 -6.01 -4.78 14.59
CA ARG A 155 -4.94 -5.76 14.72
C ARG A 155 -4.16 -5.50 15.99
N GLU A 156 -4.13 -6.47 16.90
CA GLU A 156 -3.30 -6.41 18.10
C GLU A 156 -1.95 -7.08 17.86
N GLN A 157 -0.88 -6.43 18.32
CA GLN A 157 0.48 -6.95 18.25
C GLN A 157 1.24 -6.68 19.53
N SER A 158 1.71 -7.74 20.18
CA SER A 158 2.63 -7.61 21.31
C SER A 158 4.07 -7.43 20.81
N ILE A 159 4.76 -6.45 21.37
CA ILE A 159 6.17 -6.14 21.10
C ILE A 159 6.96 -6.43 22.37
N ALA A 160 7.70 -7.53 22.37
CA ALA A 160 8.55 -7.89 23.48
C ALA A 160 9.86 -7.07 23.41
N ILE A 161 10.14 -6.32 24.47
CA ILE A 161 11.30 -5.44 24.61
C ILE A 161 12.21 -6.00 25.71
N PRO A 162 13.44 -6.37 25.39
CA PRO A 162 14.41 -6.79 26.38
C PRO A 162 14.72 -5.69 27.40
N GLY A 163 14.68 -6.02 28.68
CA GLY A 163 14.96 -5.07 29.76
C GLY A 163 13.92 -3.95 29.93
N LEU A 164 12.69 -4.13 29.42
CA LEU A 164 11.63 -3.16 29.56
C LEU A 164 11.37 -2.83 31.05
N HIS A 165 11.31 -1.53 31.37
CA HIS A 165 10.96 -1.08 32.72
C HIS A 165 9.54 -1.56 33.09
N PRO A 166 9.30 -2.00 34.35
CA PRO A 166 8.00 -2.51 34.77
C PRO A 166 6.83 -1.56 34.46
N ASP A 167 6.98 -0.27 34.63
CA ASP A 167 5.95 0.75 34.39
C ASP A 167 5.55 0.90 32.91
N LEU A 168 6.37 0.39 31.98
CA LEU A 168 6.05 0.36 30.56
C LEU A 168 5.46 -0.99 30.11
N ASN A 169 5.41 -1.98 31.00
CA ASN A 169 4.85 -3.28 30.67
C ASN A 169 3.33 -3.19 30.54
N GLY A 170 2.80 -3.62 29.41
CA GLY A 170 1.37 -3.48 29.08
C GLY A 170 0.98 -2.14 28.47
N LEU A 171 1.94 -1.23 28.24
CA LEU A 171 1.66 0.05 27.58
C LEU A 171 1.03 -0.20 26.20
N ARG A 172 -0.10 0.46 25.94
CA ARG A 172 -0.86 0.36 24.70
C ARG A 172 -0.61 1.58 23.84
N ILE A 173 -0.23 1.33 22.57
CA ILE A 173 0.02 2.34 21.56
C ILE A 173 -0.88 2.01 20.37
N VAL A 174 -1.77 2.91 19.97
CA VAL A 174 -2.57 2.75 18.76
C VAL A 174 -1.92 3.50 17.61
N GLN A 175 -1.82 2.84 16.45
CA GLN A 175 -1.24 3.43 15.23
C GLN A 175 -2.28 3.48 14.12
N LEU A 176 -2.41 4.66 13.49
CA LEU A 176 -3.06 4.92 12.22
C LEU A 176 -1.99 5.41 11.24
N THR A 177 -2.01 4.90 10.01
CA THR A 177 -1.03 5.27 8.98
C THR A 177 -1.61 5.06 7.59
N ASP A 178 -0.96 5.62 6.57
CA ASP A 178 -1.31 5.39 5.17
C ASP A 178 -2.81 5.57 4.93
N ILE A 179 -3.32 6.71 5.37
CA ILE A 179 -4.75 7.02 5.33
C ILE A 179 -5.18 7.29 3.90
N HIS A 180 -4.42 8.11 3.17
CA HIS A 180 -4.71 8.49 1.80
C HIS A 180 -6.15 8.96 1.63
N LEU A 181 -6.61 9.84 2.53
CA LEU A 181 -7.93 10.46 2.39
C LEU A 181 -8.01 11.18 1.06
N GLY A 182 -8.99 10.83 0.22
CA GLY A 182 -9.12 11.36 -1.12
C GLY A 182 -10.07 10.52 -1.98
N ALA A 183 -9.69 10.29 -3.23
CA ALA A 183 -10.57 9.64 -4.19
C ALA A 183 -10.98 8.21 -3.83
N PHE A 184 -10.13 7.46 -3.11
CA PHE A 184 -10.37 6.05 -2.80
C PHE A 184 -10.86 5.81 -1.37
N LEU A 185 -10.62 6.73 -0.45
CA LEU A 185 -11.05 6.65 0.94
C LEU A 185 -11.84 7.89 1.31
N ALA A 186 -13.06 7.72 1.81
CA ALA A 186 -13.90 8.83 2.27
C ALA A 186 -13.71 9.10 3.76
N GLU A 187 -14.09 10.28 4.23
CA GLU A 187 -13.99 10.71 5.63
C GLU A 187 -14.63 9.72 6.62
N ARG A 188 -15.76 9.09 6.24
CA ARG A 188 -16.44 8.11 7.09
C ARG A 188 -15.56 6.90 7.46
N GLN A 189 -14.61 6.50 6.60
CA GLN A 189 -13.67 5.43 6.91
C GLN A 189 -12.63 5.89 7.92
N VAL A 190 -12.18 7.15 7.82
CA VAL A 190 -11.29 7.73 8.85
C VAL A 190 -12.01 7.85 10.18
N GLU A 191 -13.28 8.30 10.19
CA GLU A 191 -14.11 8.33 11.40
C GLU A 191 -14.24 6.95 12.05
N ARG A 192 -14.47 5.90 11.23
CA ARG A 192 -14.52 4.52 11.73
C ARG A 192 -13.18 4.08 12.30
N ALA A 193 -12.05 4.43 11.66
CA ALA A 193 -10.72 4.12 12.16
C ALA A 193 -10.44 4.80 13.50
N VAL A 194 -10.81 6.08 13.64
CA VAL A 194 -10.70 6.83 14.88
C VAL A 194 -11.60 6.22 15.98
N ALA A 195 -12.82 5.81 15.65
CA ALA A 195 -13.70 5.15 16.62
C ALA A 195 -13.09 3.85 17.13
N ILE A 196 -12.61 2.97 16.23
CA ILE A 196 -11.91 1.72 16.60
C ILE A 196 -10.67 2.02 17.46
N ALA A 197 -9.89 3.03 17.09
CA ALA A 197 -8.70 3.43 17.86
C ALA A 197 -9.06 3.87 19.28
N ASN A 198 -10.11 4.66 19.44
CA ASN A 198 -10.56 5.16 20.75
C ASN A 198 -11.11 4.04 21.65
N GLU A 199 -11.78 3.02 21.08
CA GLU A 199 -12.23 1.84 21.83
C GLU A 199 -11.07 1.08 22.48
N THR A 200 -9.85 1.15 21.92
CA THR A 200 -8.66 0.50 22.48
C THR A 200 -8.18 1.13 23.79
N ARG A 201 -8.62 2.36 24.11
CA ARG A 201 -8.16 3.14 25.27
C ARG A 201 -6.63 3.14 25.36
N ALA A 202 -5.98 3.44 24.24
CA ALA A 202 -4.51 3.47 24.15
C ALA A 202 -3.93 4.61 25.00
N HIS A 203 -2.74 4.39 25.55
CA HIS A 203 -2.01 5.44 26.29
C HIS A 203 -1.37 6.46 25.33
N ILE A 204 -1.00 6.03 24.14
CA ILE A 204 -0.40 6.87 23.09
C ILE A 204 -1.13 6.60 21.78
N ALA A 205 -1.49 7.64 21.03
CA ALA A 205 -1.96 7.53 19.66
C ALA A 205 -0.89 8.01 18.69
N LEU A 206 -0.67 7.24 17.63
CA LEU A 206 0.33 7.53 16.60
C LEU A 206 -0.32 7.70 15.23
N VAL A 207 0.14 8.71 14.50
CA VAL A 207 -0.20 8.95 13.08
C VAL A 207 1.11 8.97 12.30
N THR A 208 1.41 7.90 11.56
CA THR A 208 2.73 7.70 10.97
C THR A 208 2.79 7.94 9.46
N GLY A 209 2.20 9.07 9.02
CA GLY A 209 2.35 9.62 7.68
C GLY A 209 1.30 9.16 6.66
N ASP A 210 1.40 9.73 5.47
CA ASP A 210 0.54 9.52 4.31
C ASP A 210 -0.95 9.76 4.61
N LEU A 211 -1.28 10.97 5.07
CA LEU A 211 -2.63 11.39 5.39
C LEU A 211 -3.48 11.56 4.14
N ILE A 212 -2.85 12.05 3.07
CA ILE A 212 -3.43 12.30 1.75
C ILE A 212 -2.58 11.63 0.66
N SER A 213 -3.08 11.59 -0.58
CA SER A 213 -2.33 11.02 -1.71
C SER A 213 -1.68 12.07 -2.60
N PHE A 214 -2.37 13.19 -2.83
CA PHE A 214 -1.94 14.22 -3.78
C PHE A 214 -2.29 15.62 -3.28
N GLN A 215 -1.61 16.60 -3.83
CA GLN A 215 -1.98 18.00 -3.64
C GLN A 215 -3.43 18.22 -4.09
N GLY A 216 -4.25 18.84 -3.22
CA GLY A 216 -5.67 19.08 -3.44
C GLY A 216 -6.60 18.03 -2.83
N ASP A 217 -6.09 16.94 -2.30
CA ASP A 217 -6.86 16.05 -1.44
C ASP A 217 -7.25 16.77 -0.13
N PRO A 218 -8.33 16.34 0.57
CA PRO A 218 -8.90 17.08 1.69
C PRO A 218 -8.11 16.89 3.00
N LEU A 219 -6.90 17.46 3.07
CA LEU A 219 -5.99 17.35 4.22
C LEU A 219 -6.62 17.88 5.51
N ASP A 220 -7.30 19.03 5.47
CA ASP A 220 -7.96 19.61 6.65
C ASP A 220 -9.04 18.69 7.20
N ALA A 221 -9.82 18.07 6.33
CA ALA A 221 -10.81 17.09 6.75
C ALA A 221 -10.14 15.89 7.43
N CYS A 222 -9.02 15.39 6.89
CA CYS A 222 -8.24 14.31 7.49
C CYS A 222 -7.76 14.69 8.90
N LEU A 223 -7.10 15.83 9.04
CA LEU A 223 -6.58 16.33 10.32
C LEU A 223 -7.71 16.52 11.35
N ASN A 224 -8.84 17.11 10.94
CA ASN A 224 -9.99 17.30 11.82
C ASN A 224 -10.62 15.98 12.29
N ARG A 225 -10.60 14.91 11.48
CA ARG A 225 -11.04 13.58 11.90
C ARG A 225 -10.05 12.94 12.85
N LEU A 226 -8.76 13.03 12.57
CA LEU A 226 -7.68 12.50 13.43
C LEU A 226 -7.58 13.20 14.78
N ALA A 227 -7.89 14.50 14.84
CA ALA A 227 -7.92 15.25 16.10
C ALA A 227 -8.95 14.73 17.11
N ARG A 228 -9.87 13.85 16.68
CA ARG A 228 -10.83 13.16 17.57
C ARG A 228 -10.25 11.91 18.21
N LEU A 229 -9.01 11.53 17.90
CA LEU A 229 -8.31 10.48 18.65
C LEU A 229 -8.17 10.88 20.12
N THR A 230 -8.32 9.88 20.98
CA THR A 230 -8.14 10.07 22.43
C THR A 230 -7.04 9.14 22.91
N ALA A 231 -6.04 9.71 23.60
CA ALA A 231 -4.97 8.95 24.21
C ALA A 231 -4.45 9.71 25.43
N GLU A 232 -4.08 8.99 26.48
CA GLU A 232 -3.67 9.55 27.77
C GLU A 232 -2.48 10.50 27.66
N ALA A 233 -1.43 10.09 26.92
CA ALA A 233 -0.23 10.86 26.74
C ALA A 233 -0.27 11.77 25.50
N GLY A 234 -1.35 11.73 24.70
CA GLY A 234 -1.56 12.56 23.52
C GLY A 234 -1.36 11.86 22.19
N ILE A 235 -1.45 12.65 21.13
CA ILE A 235 -1.38 12.22 19.73
C ILE A 235 -0.05 12.69 19.14
N PHE A 236 0.74 11.77 18.64
CA PHE A 236 2.03 12.03 18.01
C PHE A 236 2.08 11.46 16.60
N GLY A 237 2.99 11.96 15.77
CA GLY A 237 3.15 11.43 14.42
C GLY A 237 4.48 11.76 13.79
N CYS A 238 4.70 11.20 12.61
CA CYS A 238 5.72 11.60 11.64
C CYS A 238 5.06 11.78 10.28
N LEU A 239 5.76 12.42 9.34
CA LEU A 239 5.27 12.62 7.98
C LEU A 239 5.67 11.47 7.06
N GLY A 240 4.87 11.22 6.02
CA GLY A 240 5.16 10.27 4.97
C GLY A 240 5.67 10.95 3.69
N ASN A 241 5.85 10.15 2.64
CA ASN A 241 6.29 10.67 1.34
C ASN A 241 5.19 11.46 0.62
N HIS A 242 3.94 11.19 0.91
CA HIS A 242 2.85 11.88 0.24
C HIS A 242 2.64 13.30 0.74
N GLU A 243 2.98 13.63 1.97
CA GLU A 243 3.06 15.01 2.44
C GLU A 243 4.13 15.79 1.66
N ILE A 244 5.32 15.18 1.40
CA ILE A 244 6.38 15.79 0.58
C ILE A 244 5.93 15.94 -0.87
N TYR A 245 5.31 14.92 -1.46
CA TYR A 245 4.84 14.99 -2.86
C TYR A 245 3.75 16.02 -3.06
N ALA A 246 2.96 16.28 -2.02
CA ALA A 246 1.92 17.30 -2.01
C ALA A 246 2.45 18.69 -1.63
N GLY A 247 3.67 18.80 -1.06
CA GLY A 247 4.26 20.03 -0.54
C GLY A 247 3.48 20.56 0.67
N THR A 248 3.07 19.68 1.58
CA THR A 248 2.19 20.01 2.71
C THR A 248 2.84 19.78 4.08
N GLU A 249 4.15 19.51 4.14
CA GLU A 249 4.85 19.09 5.37
C GLU A 249 4.69 20.11 6.50
N ASP A 250 5.01 21.38 6.20
CA ASP A 250 4.95 22.45 7.19
C ASP A 250 3.49 22.72 7.59
N TYR A 251 2.59 22.79 6.59
CA TYR A 251 1.16 22.96 6.85
C TYR A 251 0.58 21.83 7.72
N THR A 252 0.90 20.57 7.42
CA THR A 252 0.45 19.41 8.21
C THR A 252 0.93 19.50 9.65
N THR A 253 2.19 19.90 9.84
CA THR A 253 2.81 20.06 11.18
C THR A 253 2.11 21.16 11.97
N GLU A 254 1.93 22.34 11.37
CA GLU A 254 1.33 23.49 12.04
C GLU A 254 -0.18 23.30 12.30
N ALA A 255 -0.93 22.81 11.30
CA ALA A 255 -2.35 22.54 11.44
C ALA A 255 -2.61 21.43 12.45
N GLY A 256 -1.79 20.37 12.43
CA GLY A 256 -1.81 19.32 13.44
C GLY A 256 -1.59 19.85 14.84
N ALA A 257 -0.59 20.70 15.03
CA ALA A 257 -0.30 21.31 16.33
C ALA A 257 -1.47 22.15 16.87
N ARG A 258 -2.13 22.94 16.02
CA ARG A 258 -3.35 23.68 16.39
C ARG A 258 -4.51 22.78 16.83
N LEU A 259 -4.53 21.55 16.32
CA LEU A 259 -5.53 20.53 16.65
C LEU A 259 -5.09 19.57 17.79
N GLY A 260 -3.95 19.85 18.44
CA GLY A 260 -3.46 19.03 19.56
C GLY A 260 -2.65 17.81 19.16
N MET A 261 -2.27 17.66 17.90
CA MET A 261 -1.41 16.58 17.38
C MET A 261 0.04 17.09 17.22
N ARG A 262 1.02 16.28 17.62
CA ARG A 262 2.44 16.65 17.51
C ARG A 262 3.13 15.80 16.45
N PHE A 263 3.30 16.34 15.25
CA PHE A 263 4.16 15.73 14.24
C PHE A 263 5.61 16.02 14.56
N LEU A 264 6.38 14.98 14.82
CA LEU A 264 7.80 15.06 15.20
C LEU A 264 8.64 15.00 13.92
N ARG A 265 9.41 16.04 13.66
CA ARG A 265 10.29 16.19 12.52
C ARG A 265 11.72 16.33 13.03
N ASP A 266 12.52 15.26 12.95
CA ASP A 266 13.84 15.14 13.54
C ASP A 266 13.90 15.64 15.02
N ALA A 267 12.83 15.28 15.75
CA ALA A 267 12.58 15.74 17.10
C ALA A 267 12.14 14.60 18.01
N ALA A 268 12.33 14.77 19.31
CA ALA A 268 11.91 13.81 20.33
C ALA A 268 10.97 14.43 21.37
N ALA A 269 10.07 13.61 21.89
CA ALA A 269 9.13 13.90 22.98
C ALA A 269 9.30 12.84 24.07
N PRO A 270 9.96 13.13 25.19
CA PRO A 270 10.03 12.21 26.32
C PRO A 270 8.69 12.19 27.06
N LEU A 271 8.12 10.99 27.23
CA LEU A 271 6.88 10.72 27.92
C LEU A 271 7.16 9.93 29.21
N ARG A 272 6.55 10.33 30.32
CA ARG A 272 6.73 9.65 31.60
C ARG A 272 5.53 8.75 31.91
N PHE A 273 5.85 7.53 32.35
CA PHE A 273 4.92 6.55 32.85
C PHE A 273 5.47 5.99 34.16
N GLY A 274 4.92 6.43 35.27
CA GLY A 274 5.51 6.17 36.60
C GLY A 274 6.95 6.70 36.66
N ASP A 275 7.91 5.84 37.02
CA ASP A 275 9.33 6.14 37.06
C ASP A 275 10.04 5.98 35.72
N ALA A 276 9.40 5.35 34.75
CA ALA A 276 9.96 5.11 33.44
C ALA A 276 9.80 6.30 32.48
N THR A 277 10.75 6.43 31.56
CA THR A 277 10.66 7.34 30.42
C THR A 277 10.59 6.55 29.12
N LEU A 278 9.58 6.83 28.29
CA LEU A 278 9.53 6.47 26.90
C LEU A 278 9.95 7.70 26.08
N ASN A 279 11.06 7.59 25.37
CA ASN A 279 11.57 8.64 24.47
C ASN A 279 11.01 8.37 23.07
N LEU A 280 9.93 9.07 22.71
CA LEU A 280 9.30 8.99 21.39
C LEU A 280 9.97 10.01 20.48
N ALA A 281 10.56 9.57 19.37
CA ALA A 281 11.12 10.46 18.37
C ALA A 281 10.49 10.19 17.00
N GLY A 282 10.41 11.23 16.19
CA GLY A 282 9.97 11.14 14.79
C GLY A 282 10.99 11.80 13.87
N VAL A 283 11.09 11.26 12.68
CA VAL A 283 11.93 11.79 11.61
C VAL A 283 11.09 12.16 10.41
N ASP A 284 11.58 13.12 9.60
CA ASP A 284 11.02 13.39 8.29
C ASP A 284 11.18 12.16 7.38
N TYR A 285 10.39 12.08 6.32
CA TYR A 285 10.41 10.94 5.43
C TYR A 285 11.83 10.65 4.93
N GLN A 286 12.29 9.46 5.17
CA GLN A 286 13.57 8.96 4.69
C GLN A 286 13.39 8.39 3.29
N HIS A 287 14.09 8.97 2.30
CA HIS A 287 14.00 8.53 0.90
C HIS A 287 14.32 7.04 0.75
N LEU A 288 13.94 6.47 -0.42
CA LEU A 288 14.09 5.03 -0.69
C LEU A 288 15.54 4.53 -0.78
N ARG A 289 16.54 5.40 -0.60
CA ARG A 289 17.97 5.04 -0.69
C ARG A 289 18.75 5.62 0.48
N ALA A 290 19.66 4.79 1.02
CA ALA A 290 20.62 5.23 2.01
C ALA A 290 21.44 6.45 1.53
N PRO A 291 21.95 7.29 2.45
CA PRO A 291 22.00 7.05 3.89
C PRO A 291 20.69 7.40 4.61
N TYR A 292 20.31 6.56 5.58
CA TYR A 292 19.16 6.80 6.44
C TYR A 292 19.58 7.37 7.80
N LEU A 293 18.68 8.12 8.43
CA LEU A 293 18.77 8.57 9.82
C LEU A 293 20.08 9.32 10.14
N VAL A 294 20.54 10.17 9.21
CA VAL A 294 21.78 10.95 9.40
C VAL A 294 21.59 11.91 10.58
N GLY A 295 22.46 11.77 11.61
CA GLY A 295 22.41 12.60 12.81
C GLY A 295 21.28 12.28 13.79
N THR A 296 20.42 11.30 13.51
CA THR A 296 19.25 10.97 14.36
C THR A 296 19.66 10.28 15.67
N GLY A 297 20.82 9.64 15.72
CA GLY A 297 21.35 9.02 16.95
C GLY A 297 21.50 10.00 18.14
N LYS A 298 21.62 11.32 17.90
CA LYS A 298 21.62 12.34 18.95
C LYS A 298 20.27 12.45 19.71
N LEU A 299 19.19 11.95 19.13
CA LEU A 299 17.86 11.94 19.76
C LEU A 299 17.67 10.76 20.70
N VAL A 300 18.54 9.75 20.64
CA VAL A 300 18.50 8.59 21.54
C VAL A 300 18.83 9.05 22.95
N ARG A 301 18.00 8.65 23.91
CA ARG A 301 18.13 9.03 25.32
C ARG A 301 18.60 7.85 26.16
N PRO A 302 19.78 7.92 26.79
CA PRO A 302 20.21 6.88 27.73
C PRO A 302 19.23 6.70 28.89
N GLY A 303 18.98 5.45 29.30
CA GLY A 303 18.07 5.13 30.41
C GLY A 303 16.58 5.20 30.08
N ALA A 304 16.22 5.54 28.84
CA ALA A 304 14.82 5.54 28.39
C ALA A 304 14.58 4.40 27.39
N LEU A 305 13.31 3.99 27.24
CA LEU A 305 12.89 3.22 26.08
C LEU A 305 12.83 4.16 24.85
N ASN A 306 13.69 3.93 23.87
CA ASN A 306 13.76 4.76 22.66
C ASN A 306 12.88 4.17 21.55
N VAL A 307 11.82 4.88 21.18
CA VAL A 307 10.87 4.52 20.12
C VAL A 307 10.98 5.51 18.97
N LEU A 308 11.25 5.03 17.77
CA LEU A 308 11.37 5.82 16.55
C LEU A 308 10.12 5.72 15.70
N LEU A 309 9.54 6.83 15.29
CA LEU A 309 8.54 6.94 14.25
C LEU A 309 9.24 7.27 12.93
N SER A 310 9.10 6.38 11.96
CA SER A 310 9.57 6.60 10.59
C SER A 310 8.57 6.00 9.63
N HIS A 311 8.06 6.78 8.69
CA HIS A 311 7.14 6.24 7.70
C HIS A 311 7.78 5.13 6.87
N ASN A 312 9.04 5.33 6.40
CA ASN A 312 9.80 4.34 5.65
C ASN A 312 10.38 3.25 6.58
N PRO A 313 10.03 1.96 6.41
CA PRO A 313 10.54 0.87 7.24
C PRO A 313 12.00 0.48 6.96
N ASP A 314 12.56 0.83 5.81
CA ASP A 314 13.93 0.43 5.41
C ASP A 314 15.02 1.11 6.26
N VAL A 315 14.64 2.07 7.08
CA VAL A 315 15.53 2.68 8.08
C VAL A 315 15.93 1.72 9.21
N PHE A 316 15.20 0.62 9.40
CA PHE A 316 15.28 -0.21 10.60
C PHE A 316 16.69 -0.74 10.91
N PRO A 317 17.50 -1.25 9.96
CA PRO A 317 18.85 -1.71 10.27
C PRO A 317 19.77 -0.57 10.80
N VAL A 318 19.54 0.67 10.35
CA VAL A 318 20.25 1.83 10.84
C VAL A 318 19.76 2.23 12.22
N ALA A 319 18.44 2.24 12.42
CA ALA A 319 17.80 2.56 13.70
C ALA A 319 18.28 1.59 14.80
N ALA A 320 18.31 0.29 14.53
CA ALA A 320 18.78 -0.71 15.47
C ALA A 320 20.23 -0.45 15.92
N ARG A 321 21.13 -0.14 14.96
CA ARG A 321 22.53 0.20 15.28
C ARG A 321 22.70 1.52 16.05
N GLN A 322 21.76 2.47 15.89
CA GLN A 322 21.78 3.73 16.61
C GLN A 322 21.22 3.65 18.04
N GLY A 323 20.65 2.49 18.45
CA GLY A 323 20.10 2.29 19.78
C GLY A 323 18.59 2.54 19.91
N TRP A 324 17.85 2.59 18.79
CA TRP A 324 16.38 2.58 18.79
C TRP A 324 15.89 1.17 19.07
N GLN A 325 15.22 0.95 20.21
CA GLN A 325 14.74 -0.37 20.62
C GLN A 325 13.45 -0.76 19.91
N CYS A 326 12.64 0.22 19.50
CA CYS A 326 11.43 -0.02 18.75
C CYS A 326 11.29 1.01 17.64
N THR A 327 10.97 0.55 16.43
CA THR A 327 10.61 1.42 15.29
C THR A 327 9.16 1.13 14.91
N ILE A 328 8.39 2.16 14.60
CA ILE A 328 6.99 2.05 14.17
C ILE A 328 6.88 2.73 12.80
N ALA A 329 6.43 1.97 11.80
CA ALA A 329 6.42 2.39 10.40
C ALA A 329 5.13 2.03 9.67
N GLY A 330 4.96 2.58 8.45
CA GLY A 330 3.88 2.29 7.50
C GLY A 330 4.42 2.08 6.09
N HIS A 331 3.93 2.87 5.11
CA HIS A 331 4.45 3.01 3.75
C HIS A 331 4.14 1.86 2.77
N THR A 332 4.16 0.64 3.21
CA THR A 332 4.15 -0.54 2.34
C THR A 332 2.75 -1.02 1.99
N HIS A 333 1.74 -0.54 2.71
CA HIS A 333 0.34 -1.02 2.62
C HIS A 333 0.18 -2.55 2.81
N GLY A 334 1.15 -3.22 3.46
CA GLY A 334 1.21 -4.68 3.53
C GLY A 334 1.35 -5.33 2.16
N GLY A 335 1.88 -4.60 1.18
CA GLY A 335 1.96 -4.98 -0.23
C GLY A 335 0.66 -4.79 -1.00
N GLN A 336 -0.40 -4.27 -0.36
CA GLN A 336 -1.73 -3.94 -0.88
C GLN A 336 -2.44 -5.08 -1.63
N VAL A 337 -1.77 -5.70 -2.61
CA VAL A 337 -2.19 -6.92 -3.32
C VAL A 337 -1.12 -7.98 -3.08
N ARG A 338 -1.49 -9.03 -2.36
CA ARG A 338 -0.62 -10.17 -2.08
C ARG A 338 -1.36 -11.49 -2.22
N VAL A 339 -0.64 -12.52 -2.59
CA VAL A 339 -1.14 -13.89 -2.66
C VAL A 339 -0.30 -14.76 -1.76
N GLU A 340 -0.93 -15.50 -0.86
CA GLU A 340 -0.24 -16.49 -0.04
C GLU A 340 -0.22 -17.84 -0.76
N ILE A 341 0.99 -18.31 -1.08
CA ILE A 341 1.20 -19.60 -1.71
C ILE A 341 2.23 -20.37 -0.85
N LEU A 342 1.84 -21.55 -0.37
CA LEU A 342 2.71 -22.45 0.42
C LEU A 342 3.38 -21.73 1.60
N HIS A 343 2.60 -20.94 2.35
CA HIS A 343 3.06 -20.11 3.48
C HIS A 343 4.03 -18.97 3.10
N GLN A 344 4.18 -18.67 1.82
CA GLN A 344 4.93 -17.52 1.34
C GLN A 344 3.99 -16.43 0.86
N ASN A 345 4.14 -15.24 1.44
CA ASN A 345 3.42 -14.05 1.00
C ASN A 345 4.13 -13.43 -0.21
N LEU A 346 3.54 -13.57 -1.38
CA LEU A 346 4.02 -12.95 -2.60
C LEU A 346 3.29 -11.62 -2.79
N SER A 347 4.05 -10.53 -2.77
CA SER A 347 3.55 -9.18 -3.08
C SER A 347 4.60 -8.41 -3.87
N VAL A 348 4.14 -7.42 -4.64
CA VAL A 348 5.05 -6.53 -5.38
C VAL A 348 5.98 -5.76 -4.43
N ALA A 349 5.51 -5.39 -3.23
CA ALA A 349 6.32 -4.69 -2.25
C ALA A 349 7.58 -5.47 -1.84
N ARG A 350 7.57 -6.81 -1.85
CA ARG A 350 8.75 -7.63 -1.51
C ARG A 350 9.93 -7.49 -2.47
N PHE A 351 9.70 -6.99 -3.66
CA PHE A 351 10.80 -6.66 -4.59
C PHE A 351 11.52 -5.36 -4.22
N PHE A 352 10.90 -4.52 -3.39
CA PHE A 352 11.41 -3.20 -3.03
C PHE A 352 11.88 -3.11 -1.58
N THR A 353 11.23 -3.85 -0.66
CA THR A 353 11.57 -3.86 0.77
C THR A 353 11.48 -5.23 1.39
N HIS A 354 12.30 -5.46 2.41
CA HIS A 354 12.23 -6.66 3.24
C HIS A 354 11.11 -6.57 4.29
N TYR A 355 10.73 -5.35 4.68
CA TYR A 355 9.82 -5.03 5.78
C TYR A 355 8.43 -4.68 5.25
N VAL A 356 7.65 -5.68 4.86
CA VAL A 356 6.36 -5.44 4.19
C VAL A 356 5.21 -5.20 5.18
N ASP A 357 5.01 -6.08 6.18
CA ASP A 357 4.01 -5.89 7.23
C ASP A 357 4.29 -6.77 8.46
N GLY A 358 3.90 -6.30 9.63
CA GLY A 358 4.02 -7.02 10.89
C GLY A 358 5.28 -6.69 11.66
N LEU A 359 5.66 -7.59 12.56
CA LEU A 359 6.77 -7.42 13.48
C LEU A 359 8.03 -8.12 12.96
N TYR A 360 9.13 -7.37 12.86
CA TYR A 360 10.46 -7.88 12.56
C TYR A 360 11.42 -7.57 13.72
N ARG A 361 12.51 -8.32 13.81
CA ARG A 361 13.53 -8.15 14.86
C ARG A 361 14.93 -8.20 14.28
N GLU A 362 15.81 -7.38 14.85
CA GLU A 362 17.24 -7.39 14.61
C GLU A 362 17.95 -7.21 15.95
N GLY A 363 18.51 -8.31 16.48
CA GLY A 363 19.04 -8.35 17.84
C GLY A 363 17.96 -7.97 18.89
N PRO A 364 18.23 -6.99 19.77
CA PRO A 364 17.27 -6.52 20.78
C PRO A 364 16.23 -5.55 20.20
N ALA A 365 16.42 -5.03 19.00
CA ALA A 365 15.54 -4.06 18.37
C ALA A 365 14.40 -4.73 17.61
N SER A 366 13.26 -4.02 17.54
CA SER A 366 12.07 -4.46 16.81
C SER A 366 11.55 -3.35 15.92
N ILE A 367 10.96 -3.71 14.78
CA ILE A 367 10.13 -2.81 13.96
C ILE A 367 8.76 -3.41 13.76
N PHE A 368 7.74 -2.61 13.93
CA PHE A 368 6.39 -2.92 13.48
C PHE A 368 6.03 -2.10 12.25
N VAL A 369 5.57 -2.77 11.19
CA VAL A 369 5.13 -2.16 9.95
C VAL A 369 3.64 -2.42 9.79
N SER A 370 2.84 -1.36 9.80
CA SER A 370 1.40 -1.45 9.62
C SER A 370 1.02 -1.54 8.14
N ARG A 371 -0.11 -2.20 7.87
CA ARG A 371 -0.74 -2.23 6.53
C ARG A 371 -1.44 -0.94 6.16
N GLY A 372 -1.67 -0.06 7.14
CA GLY A 372 -2.39 1.18 6.93
C GLY A 372 -3.87 1.03 6.59
N ILE A 373 -4.53 2.16 6.37
CA ILE A 373 -5.99 2.27 6.21
C ILE A 373 -6.40 2.40 4.74
N GLY A 374 -5.73 3.28 3.99
CA GLY A 374 -6.07 3.62 2.62
C GLY A 374 -5.51 2.68 1.55
N THR A 375 -5.59 3.12 0.32
CA THR A 375 -4.99 2.48 -0.85
C THR A 375 -4.36 3.52 -1.75
N ILE A 376 -3.27 3.15 -2.42
CA ILE A 376 -2.57 4.02 -3.36
C ILE A 376 -2.48 3.36 -4.74
N GLY A 377 -2.58 4.15 -5.81
CA GLY A 377 -2.46 3.69 -7.19
C GLY A 377 -3.65 2.87 -7.68
N VAL A 378 -3.92 1.72 -7.07
CA VAL A 378 -5.06 0.85 -7.39
C VAL A 378 -6.04 0.84 -6.22
N PRO A 379 -7.36 1.08 -6.44
CA PRO A 379 -8.36 1.07 -5.38
C PRO A 379 -8.75 -0.34 -4.93
N ALA A 380 -7.75 -1.18 -4.61
CA ALA A 380 -7.96 -2.57 -4.25
C ALA A 380 -7.01 -3.01 -3.15
N ARG A 381 -7.48 -3.88 -2.27
CA ARG A 381 -6.66 -4.68 -1.35
C ARG A 381 -7.01 -6.14 -1.54
N LEU A 382 -6.01 -7.01 -1.56
CA LEU A 382 -6.19 -8.44 -1.65
C LEU A 382 -5.16 -9.15 -0.77
N GLY A 383 -5.62 -9.86 0.25
CA GLY A 383 -4.78 -10.54 1.23
C GLY A 383 -4.08 -9.59 2.23
N ALA A 384 -4.37 -8.29 2.17
CA ALA A 384 -3.83 -7.26 3.04
C ALA A 384 -4.93 -6.27 3.47
N PRO A 385 -5.95 -6.72 4.25
CA PRO A 385 -7.03 -5.86 4.70
C PRO A 385 -6.49 -4.66 5.47
N PRO A 386 -7.15 -3.48 5.38
CA PRO A 386 -6.76 -2.29 6.11
C PRO A 386 -6.85 -2.52 7.63
N GLU A 387 -6.00 -1.83 8.38
CA GLU A 387 -5.93 -2.04 9.82
C GLU A 387 -5.76 -0.74 10.62
N VAL A 388 -6.31 -0.76 11.83
CA VAL A 388 -5.89 0.04 12.98
C VAL A 388 -5.02 -0.88 13.82
N ALA A 389 -3.78 -0.51 14.10
CA ALA A 389 -2.88 -1.37 14.85
C ALA A 389 -2.86 -0.98 16.34
N LEU A 390 -3.08 -1.94 17.23
CA LEU A 390 -2.88 -1.78 18.67
C LEU A 390 -1.62 -2.53 19.08
N LEU A 391 -0.59 -1.79 19.44
CA LEU A 391 0.69 -2.32 19.88
C LEU A 391 0.72 -2.35 21.41
N ARG A 392 1.12 -3.50 21.96
CA ARG A 392 1.28 -3.67 23.41
C ARG A 392 2.75 -3.97 23.71
N LEU A 393 3.38 -3.11 24.49
CA LEU A 393 4.75 -3.35 24.95
C LEU A 393 4.73 -4.42 26.04
N CYS A 394 5.60 -5.41 25.93
CA CYS A 394 5.71 -6.51 26.87
C CYS A 394 7.17 -6.72 27.29
N ARG A 395 7.35 -7.03 28.56
CA ARG A 395 8.66 -7.48 29.07
C ARG A 395 8.93 -8.90 28.60
N THR A 396 10.17 -9.16 28.14
CA THR A 396 10.65 -10.52 27.86
C THR A 396 11.09 -11.21 29.12
#